data_7dc8a384de375cd7e1395cb2f3f98398
#
_entry.id   7dc8a384de375cd7e1395cb2f3f98398
#
_cell.length_a   1.000
_cell.length_b   1.000
_cell.length_c   1.000
_cell.angle_alpha   90.00
_cell.angle_beta   90.00
_cell.angle_gamma   90.00
#
_symmetry.space_group_name_H-M   'P 1'
#
loop_
_entity.id
_entity.type
_entity.pdbx_description
1 polymer ?
#
loop_
_entity_poly.entity_id
_entity_poly.type
_entity_poly.pdbx_seq_one_letter_code
_entity_poly.pdbx_strand_id
1 'polypeptide(L)'
;MPQRATFYLETFGCQMNEHDSEKVAGVMLARGYRQVETPEAAKVILYNTCSIREKAAQKVFSRLGELRPLERERQGAETTVEPSEHADAPVGQHISWNQRKLVNAGGGKIIGVLGCVAQQEGEEIFERAPWVSLVCGSASYRKLPQLIAELEAGNRRVTGLDTDTEETFETEITRRDNPFRAYLTIIEGCDKACSYCVVPFTRGPERSRGSASILEEVRQLAEMGYSEVQLLGQTVNSYADPSARKMRFSELLVAVAEVTGIRRVRFTTSHPRDFGKDIVDAIDAYPAICEHVHLPVQSGSAAVLRAMARTYSREEYLEKIALMKGAKRGISITTDIIVGFPGETERDFADTLSLIDEVQYEGAFCFKYSPRPNTPSLTMEDALPEEEKSRRLAILLERQREIQRAQNERLIGEVLEVLVDGKSKKPGQWSGHTSSNRVLNFTSQAENILGDYVQVRVTAATPNSLVGEMVSESRTL
;
A
#
# COMPACT_ATOMS: atom_id res chain seq x y z
N MET A 1 5.83 -31.03 -23.62
CA MET A 1 6.11 -30.47 -22.30
C MET A 1 4.78 -30.26 -21.61
N PRO A 2 4.57 -30.63 -20.34
CA PRO A 2 3.34 -30.32 -19.65
C PRO A 2 3.14 -28.80 -19.67
N GLN A 3 1.92 -28.36 -19.98
CA GLN A 3 1.58 -26.96 -20.07
C GLN A 3 1.80 -26.35 -18.68
N ARG A 4 2.74 -25.40 -18.56
CA ARG A 4 3.02 -24.72 -17.27
C ARG A 4 1.74 -24.06 -16.78
N ALA A 5 1.37 -24.30 -15.53
CA ALA A 5 0.22 -23.65 -14.91
C ALA A 5 0.39 -22.12 -14.94
N THR A 6 -0.70 -21.39 -15.12
CA THR A 6 -0.69 -19.92 -15.25
C THR A 6 -1.32 -19.26 -14.04
N PHE A 7 -0.84 -18.07 -13.67
CA PHE A 7 -1.48 -17.26 -12.63
C PHE A 7 -1.67 -15.81 -13.08
N TYR A 8 -2.73 -15.21 -12.59
CA TYR A 8 -3.01 -13.78 -12.68
C TYR A 8 -2.95 -13.20 -11.27
N LEU A 9 -2.38 -12.01 -11.12
CA LEU A 9 -2.26 -11.31 -9.85
C LEU A 9 -2.62 -9.84 -10.06
N GLU A 10 -3.63 -9.37 -9.34
CA GLU A 10 -4.04 -7.96 -9.33
C GLU A 10 -3.97 -7.41 -7.91
N THR A 11 -3.42 -6.20 -7.77
CA THR A 11 -3.15 -5.57 -6.47
C THR A 11 -4.01 -4.35 -6.27
N PHE A 12 -4.64 -4.25 -5.11
CA PHE A 12 -5.40 -3.09 -4.68
C PHE A 12 -4.90 -2.61 -3.32
N GLY A 13 -4.36 -1.40 -3.23
CA GLY A 13 -3.98 -0.91 -1.91
C GLY A 13 -2.82 0.06 -1.88
N CYS A 14 -1.90 -0.16 -0.97
CA CYS A 14 -0.73 0.66 -0.72
C CYS A 14 0.56 0.00 -1.24
N GLN A 15 1.67 0.71 -1.14
CA GLN A 15 2.99 0.22 -1.55
C GLN A 15 3.41 -1.09 -0.86
N MET A 16 2.98 -1.31 0.39
CA MET A 16 3.19 -2.60 1.06
C MET A 16 2.49 -3.75 0.31
N ASN A 17 1.26 -3.55 -0.19
CA ASN A 17 0.58 -4.57 -0.99
C ASN A 17 1.24 -4.75 -2.37
N GLU A 18 1.80 -3.69 -2.96
CA GLU A 18 2.59 -3.81 -4.19
C GLU A 18 3.82 -4.68 -3.95
N HIS A 19 4.59 -4.40 -2.89
CA HIS A 19 5.74 -5.22 -2.52
C HIS A 19 5.35 -6.66 -2.13
N ASP A 20 4.24 -6.84 -1.41
CA ASP A 20 3.69 -8.17 -1.11
C ASP A 20 3.38 -8.94 -2.40
N SER A 21 2.85 -8.26 -3.42
CA SER A 21 2.57 -8.87 -4.73
C SER A 21 3.84 -9.24 -5.49
N GLU A 22 4.90 -8.44 -5.39
CA GLU A 22 6.22 -8.80 -5.92
C GLU A 22 6.74 -10.10 -5.28
N LYS A 23 6.57 -10.27 -3.96
CA LYS A 23 6.92 -11.51 -3.25
C LYS A 23 6.06 -12.69 -3.73
N VAL A 24 4.73 -12.50 -3.80
CA VAL A 24 3.79 -13.53 -4.30
C VAL A 24 4.15 -13.95 -5.71
N ALA A 25 4.40 -13.01 -6.61
CA ALA A 25 4.79 -13.32 -7.99
C ALA A 25 6.11 -14.11 -8.04
N GLY A 26 7.10 -13.71 -7.23
CA GLY A 26 8.36 -14.43 -7.12
C GLY A 26 8.19 -15.89 -6.66
N VAL A 27 7.41 -16.11 -5.60
CA VAL A 27 7.09 -17.45 -5.09
C VAL A 27 6.39 -18.32 -6.16
N MET A 28 5.43 -17.76 -6.91
CA MET A 28 4.72 -18.48 -7.96
C MET A 28 5.64 -18.82 -9.14
N LEU A 29 6.48 -17.87 -9.57
CA LEU A 29 7.45 -18.09 -10.66
C LEU A 29 8.50 -19.14 -10.30
N ALA A 30 9.03 -19.11 -9.06
CA ALA A 30 9.99 -20.11 -8.57
C ALA A 30 9.42 -21.54 -8.57
N ARG A 31 8.10 -21.68 -8.48
CA ARG A 31 7.38 -22.97 -8.59
C ARG A 31 6.99 -23.35 -10.02
N GLY A 32 7.45 -22.57 -11.00
CA GLY A 32 7.24 -22.85 -12.42
C GLY A 32 5.90 -22.40 -12.99
N TYR A 33 5.12 -21.61 -12.24
CA TYR A 33 3.95 -20.93 -12.79
C TYR A 33 4.39 -19.83 -13.76
N ARG A 34 3.52 -19.48 -14.72
CA ARG A 34 3.72 -18.35 -15.63
C ARG A 34 2.67 -17.30 -15.38
N GLN A 35 3.10 -16.07 -15.17
CA GLN A 35 2.18 -14.92 -15.00
C GLN A 35 1.52 -14.57 -16.34
N VAL A 36 0.24 -14.23 -16.29
CA VAL A 36 -0.57 -13.79 -17.42
C VAL A 36 -1.25 -12.45 -17.09
N GLU A 37 -1.61 -11.72 -18.15
CA GLU A 37 -2.14 -10.35 -18.01
C GLU A 37 -3.66 -10.30 -17.73
N THR A 38 -4.37 -11.39 -17.98
CA THR A 38 -5.83 -11.42 -17.80
C THR A 38 -6.28 -12.62 -16.98
N PRO A 39 -7.34 -12.48 -16.18
CA PRO A 39 -7.86 -13.58 -15.35
C PRO A 39 -8.42 -14.74 -16.17
N GLU A 40 -8.87 -14.48 -17.43
CA GLU A 40 -9.38 -15.51 -18.34
C GLU A 40 -8.29 -16.53 -18.72
N ALA A 41 -7.06 -16.03 -18.93
CA ALA A 41 -5.92 -16.85 -19.31
C ALA A 41 -5.26 -17.60 -18.14
N ALA A 42 -5.66 -17.28 -16.90
CA ALA A 42 -5.08 -17.85 -15.69
C ALA A 42 -5.77 -19.13 -15.23
N LYS A 43 -5.00 -20.10 -14.70
CA LYS A 43 -5.49 -21.22 -13.89
C LYS A 43 -5.70 -20.78 -12.42
N VAL A 44 -4.81 -19.92 -11.91
CA VAL A 44 -4.86 -19.37 -10.55
C VAL A 44 -5.05 -17.86 -10.64
N ILE A 45 -6.11 -17.34 -10.04
CA ILE A 45 -6.44 -15.91 -9.99
C ILE A 45 -6.26 -15.42 -8.56
N LEU A 46 -5.39 -14.43 -8.34
CA LEU A 46 -5.03 -13.92 -7.04
C LEU A 46 -5.32 -12.41 -6.96
N TYR A 47 -6.06 -12.00 -5.95
CA TYR A 47 -6.32 -10.61 -5.63
C TYR A 47 -5.68 -10.21 -4.31
N ASN A 48 -4.63 -9.39 -4.34
CA ASN A 48 -3.98 -8.86 -3.14
C ASN A 48 -4.59 -7.51 -2.77
N THR A 49 -5.01 -7.35 -1.52
CA THR A 49 -5.78 -6.17 -1.13
C THR A 49 -5.51 -5.67 0.28
N CYS A 50 -5.63 -4.34 0.41
CA CYS A 50 -5.45 -3.58 1.64
C CYS A 50 -6.75 -3.48 2.43
N SER A 51 -6.68 -3.60 3.76
CA SER A 51 -7.80 -3.38 4.67
C SER A 51 -7.96 -1.93 5.13
N ILE A 52 -6.94 -1.09 4.97
CA ILE A 52 -6.97 0.31 5.44
C ILE A 52 -7.88 1.17 4.56
N ARG A 53 -7.84 0.95 3.23
CA ARG A 53 -8.64 1.71 2.25
C ARG A 53 -9.91 0.94 1.91
N GLU A 54 -11.06 1.43 2.36
CA GLU A 54 -12.36 0.81 2.09
C GLU A 54 -12.62 0.57 0.59
N LYS A 55 -12.27 1.55 -0.27
CA LYS A 55 -12.36 1.40 -1.72
C LYS A 55 -11.54 0.23 -2.28
N ALA A 56 -10.43 -0.15 -1.62
CA ALA A 56 -9.62 -1.28 -2.06
C ALA A 56 -10.34 -2.61 -1.76
N ALA A 57 -10.92 -2.76 -0.56
CA ALA A 57 -11.73 -3.91 -0.21
C ALA A 57 -12.96 -4.03 -1.12
N GLN A 58 -13.69 -2.93 -1.37
CA GLN A 58 -14.84 -2.91 -2.28
C GLN A 58 -14.46 -3.34 -3.70
N LYS A 59 -13.31 -2.90 -4.23
CA LYS A 59 -12.83 -3.30 -5.56
C LYS A 59 -12.62 -4.80 -5.68
N VAL A 60 -12.04 -5.44 -4.68
CA VAL A 60 -11.85 -6.89 -4.70
C VAL A 60 -13.18 -7.62 -4.80
N PHE A 61 -14.16 -7.26 -3.99
CA PHE A 61 -15.49 -7.88 -4.07
C PHE A 61 -16.19 -7.60 -5.40
N SER A 62 -15.99 -6.42 -6.01
CA SER A 62 -16.46 -6.14 -7.37
C SER A 62 -15.80 -7.06 -8.39
N ARG A 63 -14.48 -7.24 -8.34
CA ARG A 63 -13.75 -8.16 -9.22
C ARG A 63 -14.18 -9.62 -9.02
N LEU A 64 -14.37 -10.03 -7.78
CA LEU A 64 -14.92 -11.35 -7.48
C LEU A 64 -16.32 -11.52 -8.08
N GLY A 65 -17.16 -10.48 -8.05
CA GLY A 65 -18.48 -10.47 -8.68
C GLY A 65 -18.42 -10.67 -10.20
N GLU A 66 -17.43 -10.09 -10.89
CA GLU A 66 -17.20 -10.25 -12.34
C GLU A 66 -16.84 -11.70 -12.71
N LEU A 67 -16.19 -12.44 -11.83
CA LEU A 67 -15.82 -13.86 -12.04
C LEU A 67 -17.00 -14.82 -11.86
N ARG A 68 -18.11 -14.38 -11.29
CA ARG A 68 -19.30 -15.19 -11.06
C ARG A 68 -19.91 -15.82 -12.33
N PRO A 69 -19.95 -15.16 -13.52
CA PRO A 69 -20.40 -15.75 -14.78
C PRO A 69 -19.52 -16.89 -15.28
N LEU A 70 -18.19 -16.78 -15.07
CA LEU A 70 -17.23 -17.82 -15.51
C LEU A 70 -17.47 -19.18 -14.85
N GLU A 71 -18.04 -19.21 -13.65
CA GLU A 71 -18.44 -20.46 -12.98
C GLU A 71 -19.82 -20.98 -13.44
N ARG A 72 -20.75 -20.08 -13.78
CA ARG A 72 -22.08 -20.50 -14.27
C ARG A 72 -22.01 -21.21 -15.63
N GLU A 73 -21.13 -20.78 -16.52
CA GLU A 73 -20.95 -21.43 -17.83
C GLU A 73 -20.39 -22.85 -17.69
N ARG A 74 -19.61 -23.14 -16.62
CA ARG A 74 -19.10 -24.48 -16.35
C ARG A 74 -20.13 -25.41 -15.71
N GLN A 75 -21.06 -24.88 -14.92
CA GLN A 75 -22.16 -25.65 -14.33
C GLN A 75 -23.26 -25.97 -15.35
N GLY A 76 -23.38 -25.19 -16.42
CA GLY A 76 -24.33 -25.41 -17.51
C GLY A 76 -23.91 -26.50 -18.50
N ALA A 77 -22.63 -26.91 -18.52
CA ALA A 77 -22.13 -27.93 -19.47
C ALA A 77 -22.26 -29.37 -18.95
N GLU A 78 -22.65 -29.57 -17.68
CA GLU A 78 -22.76 -30.92 -17.06
C GLU A 78 -24.18 -31.38 -16.73
N THR A 79 -25.23 -30.69 -17.17
CA THR A 79 -26.62 -31.13 -16.90
C THR A 79 -27.41 -31.32 -18.19
N THR A 80 -27.11 -32.38 -18.94
CA THR A 80 -28.12 -33.09 -19.74
C THR A 80 -28.38 -34.46 -19.08
N VAL A 81 -29.19 -34.43 -18.03
CA VAL A 81 -29.90 -35.61 -17.54
C VAL A 81 -31.40 -35.31 -17.71
N GLU A 82 -32.06 -36.11 -18.54
CA GLU A 82 -33.49 -36.05 -18.83
C GLU A 82 -34.31 -36.11 -17.56
N PRO A 83 -35.48 -35.42 -17.48
CA PRO A 83 -36.33 -35.47 -16.34
C PRO A 83 -37.11 -36.78 -16.26
N SER A 84 -36.82 -37.60 -15.25
CA SER A 84 -37.76 -38.68 -14.87
C SER A 84 -38.85 -38.06 -14.02
N GLU A 85 -40.10 -38.20 -14.50
CA GLU A 85 -41.32 -37.99 -13.74
C GLU A 85 -41.32 -38.88 -12.48
N HIS A 86 -41.53 -38.30 -11.30
CA HIS A 86 -42.41 -38.71 -10.23
C HIS A 86 -42.02 -38.16 -8.84
N ALA A 87 -43.08 -37.72 -8.21
CA ALA A 87 -43.35 -37.73 -6.75
C ALA A 87 -43.00 -36.51 -5.90
N ASP A 88 -44.04 -35.97 -5.38
CA ASP A 88 -44.23 -35.07 -4.27
C ASP A 88 -43.28 -35.27 -3.11
N ALA A 89 -42.63 -34.17 -2.67
CA ALA A 89 -42.00 -34.09 -1.38
C ALA A 89 -42.38 -32.76 -0.66
N PRO A 90 -42.57 -32.79 0.65
CA PRO A 90 -43.22 -31.70 1.39
C PRO A 90 -42.32 -30.51 1.59
N VAL A 91 -42.92 -29.32 1.59
CA VAL A 91 -42.37 -28.04 1.93
C VAL A 91 -41.81 -28.07 3.36
N GLY A 92 -40.51 -27.76 3.52
CA GLY A 92 -39.94 -27.45 4.83
C GLY A 92 -38.73 -28.27 5.27
N GLN A 93 -37.67 -28.34 4.47
CA GLN A 93 -36.37 -28.67 5.03
C GLN A 93 -35.32 -27.66 4.51
N HIS A 94 -34.75 -26.87 5.43
CA HIS A 94 -33.54 -26.10 5.21
C HIS A 94 -32.43 -27.07 4.77
N ILE A 95 -32.16 -27.13 3.48
CA ILE A 95 -30.99 -27.82 2.97
C ILE A 95 -29.77 -27.02 3.41
N SER A 96 -29.03 -27.57 4.37
CA SER A 96 -27.76 -26.97 4.80
C SER A 96 -26.83 -26.84 3.61
N TRP A 97 -26.16 -25.68 3.47
CA TRP A 97 -25.23 -25.35 2.39
C TRP A 97 -24.04 -26.32 2.28
N ASN A 98 -23.85 -27.20 3.26
CA ASN A 98 -22.76 -28.18 3.34
C ASN A 98 -22.90 -29.38 2.38
N GLN A 99 -23.96 -29.50 1.56
CA GLN A 99 -24.17 -30.67 0.69
C GLN A 99 -24.09 -30.41 -0.81
N ARG A 100 -23.81 -29.19 -1.27
CA ARG A 100 -23.52 -29.00 -2.70
C ARG A 100 -22.06 -29.36 -2.94
N LYS A 101 -21.84 -30.52 -3.57
CA LYS A 101 -20.56 -30.93 -4.14
C LYS A 101 -20.12 -29.90 -5.21
N LEU A 102 -19.38 -28.86 -4.80
CA LEU A 102 -18.54 -28.09 -5.70
C LEU A 102 -17.35 -28.98 -6.04
N VAL A 103 -17.47 -29.71 -7.11
CA VAL A 103 -16.42 -30.62 -7.59
C VAL A 103 -15.36 -29.74 -8.24
N ASN A 104 -14.24 -29.52 -7.56
CA ASN A 104 -12.98 -29.18 -8.19
C ASN A 104 -12.38 -30.44 -8.86
N ALA A 105 -13.19 -31.12 -9.66
CA ALA A 105 -12.73 -32.24 -10.44
C ALA A 105 -12.11 -31.70 -11.75
N GLY A 106 -10.79 -31.72 -11.82
CA GLY A 106 -10.05 -31.72 -13.07
C GLY A 106 -10.26 -30.52 -14.01
N GLY A 107 -9.79 -29.31 -13.67
CA GLY A 107 -9.74 -28.18 -14.60
C GLY A 107 -10.34 -26.85 -14.15
N GLY A 108 -10.88 -26.74 -12.94
CA GLY A 108 -11.42 -25.51 -12.36
C GLY A 108 -10.33 -24.46 -12.09
N LYS A 109 -10.69 -23.16 -12.20
CA LYS A 109 -9.80 -22.08 -11.79
C LYS A 109 -9.75 -22.01 -10.26
N ILE A 110 -8.57 -21.76 -9.70
CA ILE A 110 -8.37 -21.44 -8.29
C ILE A 110 -8.50 -19.93 -8.16
N ILE A 111 -9.39 -19.46 -7.28
CA ILE A 111 -9.57 -18.03 -7.02
C ILE A 111 -9.17 -17.77 -5.57
N GLY A 112 -8.20 -16.86 -5.39
CA GLY A 112 -7.63 -16.52 -4.09
C GLY A 112 -7.73 -15.04 -3.76
N VAL A 113 -8.04 -14.74 -2.49
CA VAL A 113 -7.95 -13.42 -1.89
C VAL A 113 -6.76 -13.38 -0.94
N LEU A 114 -5.90 -12.38 -1.13
CA LEU A 114 -4.64 -12.25 -0.40
C LEU A 114 -4.58 -10.92 0.39
N GLY A 115 -3.65 -10.85 1.33
CA GLY A 115 -3.26 -9.62 2.00
C GLY A 115 -4.09 -9.28 3.23
N CYS A 116 -4.14 -7.98 3.57
CA CYS A 116 -4.73 -7.52 4.83
C CYS A 116 -6.24 -7.79 4.92
N VAL A 117 -7.01 -7.72 3.81
CA VAL A 117 -8.44 -8.05 3.83
C VAL A 117 -8.64 -9.55 4.04
N ALA A 118 -7.80 -10.38 3.43
CA ALA A 118 -7.82 -11.82 3.67
C ALA A 118 -7.60 -12.15 5.15
N GLN A 119 -6.63 -11.50 5.79
CA GLN A 119 -6.36 -11.64 7.21
C GLN A 119 -7.49 -11.11 8.09
N GLN A 120 -8.13 -9.99 7.69
CA GLN A 120 -9.19 -9.34 8.46
C GLN A 120 -10.50 -10.11 8.43
N GLU A 121 -10.94 -10.55 7.25
CA GLU A 121 -12.24 -11.18 7.05
C GLU A 121 -12.17 -12.71 7.14
N GLY A 122 -10.98 -13.28 6.92
CA GLY A 122 -10.78 -14.73 7.07
C GLY A 122 -11.77 -15.56 6.25
N GLU A 123 -12.36 -16.55 6.90
CA GLU A 123 -13.30 -17.48 6.27
C GLU A 123 -14.65 -16.85 5.85
N GLU A 124 -15.01 -15.66 6.37
CA GLU A 124 -16.23 -14.95 5.96
C GLU A 124 -16.19 -14.60 4.46
N ILE A 125 -15.00 -14.49 3.87
CA ILE A 125 -14.84 -14.31 2.42
C ILE A 125 -15.50 -15.45 1.64
N PHE A 126 -15.43 -16.68 2.13
CA PHE A 126 -16.06 -17.82 1.48
C PHE A 126 -17.60 -17.79 1.51
N GLU A 127 -18.18 -17.10 2.51
CA GLU A 127 -19.62 -16.91 2.58
C GLU A 127 -20.08 -15.83 1.62
N ARG A 128 -19.34 -14.73 1.53
CA ARG A 128 -19.63 -13.61 0.62
C ARG A 128 -19.35 -13.93 -0.84
N ALA A 129 -18.34 -14.75 -1.10
CA ALA A 129 -17.93 -15.17 -2.44
C ALA A 129 -17.65 -16.70 -2.46
N PRO A 130 -18.71 -17.54 -2.59
CA PRO A 130 -18.60 -19.02 -2.48
C PRO A 130 -17.67 -19.68 -3.52
N TRP A 131 -17.31 -18.98 -4.58
CA TRP A 131 -16.38 -19.43 -5.62
C TRP A 131 -14.91 -19.16 -5.29
N VAL A 132 -14.60 -18.42 -4.24
CA VAL A 132 -13.25 -18.29 -3.70
C VAL A 132 -12.87 -19.61 -3.03
N SER A 133 -11.68 -20.09 -3.31
CA SER A 133 -11.14 -21.35 -2.76
C SER A 133 -9.90 -21.14 -1.88
N LEU A 134 -9.26 -19.97 -1.96
CA LEU A 134 -8.04 -19.65 -1.24
C LEU A 134 -8.18 -18.30 -0.51
N VAL A 135 -7.87 -18.26 0.78
CA VAL A 135 -7.74 -17.03 1.58
C VAL A 135 -6.39 -17.06 2.28
N CYS A 136 -5.54 -16.06 2.00
CA CYS A 136 -4.18 -16.04 2.51
C CYS A 136 -3.77 -14.66 3.02
N GLY A 137 -3.45 -14.57 4.30
CA GLY A 137 -2.92 -13.38 4.96
C GLY A 137 -1.49 -13.07 4.54
N SER A 138 -1.04 -11.84 4.83
CA SER A 138 0.27 -11.35 4.39
C SER A 138 1.46 -12.12 4.99
N ALA A 139 1.31 -12.71 6.17
CA ALA A 139 2.35 -13.49 6.80
C ALA A 139 2.51 -14.92 6.23
N SER A 140 1.58 -15.37 5.37
CA SER A 140 1.54 -16.76 4.89
C SER A 140 1.85 -16.93 3.40
N TYR A 141 2.38 -15.92 2.71
CA TYR A 141 2.63 -15.99 1.27
C TYR A 141 3.58 -17.12 0.83
N ARG A 142 4.52 -17.51 1.68
CA ARG A 142 5.40 -18.66 1.39
C ARG A 142 4.65 -19.98 1.35
N LYS A 143 3.53 -20.10 2.06
CA LYS A 143 2.67 -21.28 2.05
C LYS A 143 1.79 -21.36 0.81
N LEU A 144 1.71 -20.32 -0.03
CA LEU A 144 0.85 -20.31 -1.23
C LEU A 144 1.03 -21.53 -2.13
N PRO A 145 2.24 -21.97 -2.46
CA PRO A 145 2.41 -23.17 -3.29
C PRO A 145 1.85 -24.43 -2.66
N GLN A 146 1.98 -24.58 -1.33
CA GLN A 146 1.41 -25.71 -0.59
C GLN A 146 -0.12 -25.61 -0.58
N LEU A 147 -0.69 -24.45 -0.26
CA LEU A 147 -2.14 -24.22 -0.24
C LEU A 147 -2.77 -24.48 -1.62
N ILE A 148 -2.09 -24.08 -2.68
CA ILE A 148 -2.54 -24.38 -4.06
C ILE A 148 -2.47 -25.87 -4.35
N ALA A 149 -1.42 -26.57 -3.92
CA ALA A 149 -1.30 -28.02 -4.09
C ALA A 149 -2.40 -28.77 -3.32
N GLU A 150 -2.80 -28.32 -2.15
CA GLU A 150 -3.93 -28.88 -1.39
C GLU A 150 -5.25 -28.74 -2.15
N LEU A 151 -5.49 -27.60 -2.83
CA LEU A 151 -6.65 -27.40 -3.70
C LEU A 151 -6.61 -28.29 -4.93
N GLU A 152 -5.43 -28.46 -5.53
CA GLU A 152 -5.22 -29.36 -6.68
C GLU A 152 -5.38 -30.84 -6.28
N ALA A 153 -5.10 -31.19 -5.02
CA ALA A 153 -5.34 -32.52 -4.45
C ALA A 153 -6.82 -32.82 -4.09
N GLY A 154 -7.70 -31.81 -4.25
CA GLY A 154 -9.15 -32.00 -4.07
C GLY A 154 -9.76 -31.30 -2.85
N ASN A 155 -8.97 -30.56 -2.05
CA ASN A 155 -9.54 -29.71 -1.02
C ASN A 155 -10.39 -28.60 -1.68
N ARG A 156 -11.49 -28.25 -1.05
CA ARG A 156 -12.41 -27.26 -1.63
C ARG A 156 -12.01 -25.82 -1.29
N ARG A 157 -11.52 -25.63 -0.08
CA ARG A 157 -11.14 -24.35 0.48
C ARG A 157 -9.92 -24.54 1.35
N VAL A 158 -9.00 -23.60 1.29
CA VAL A 158 -7.81 -23.56 2.13
C VAL A 158 -7.58 -22.15 2.65
N THR A 159 -7.03 -22.05 3.84
CA THR A 159 -6.66 -20.77 4.47
C THR A 159 -5.22 -20.82 4.93
N GLY A 160 -4.54 -19.67 4.78
CA GLY A 160 -3.22 -19.40 5.37
C GLY A 160 -3.30 -18.07 6.13
N LEU A 161 -3.69 -18.11 7.40
CA LEU A 161 -3.98 -16.92 8.21
C LEU A 161 -3.07 -16.78 9.43
N ASP A 162 -1.89 -17.37 9.34
CA ASP A 162 -0.89 -17.25 10.41
C ASP A 162 -0.44 -15.77 10.58
N THR A 163 -0.20 -15.38 11.82
CA THR A 163 0.26 -14.03 12.17
C THR A 163 1.69 -14.02 12.70
N ASP A 164 2.23 -15.18 13.04
CA ASP A 164 3.55 -15.34 13.65
C ASP A 164 4.48 -16.06 12.69
N THR A 165 5.15 -15.28 11.84
CA THR A 165 6.20 -15.84 10.96
C THR A 165 7.39 -14.89 10.89
N GLU A 166 8.57 -15.36 11.24
CA GLU A 166 9.84 -14.67 10.98
C GLU A 166 10.18 -14.63 9.47
N GLU A 167 9.48 -15.45 8.68
CA GLU A 167 9.72 -15.66 7.25
C GLU A 167 9.29 -14.49 6.35
N THR A 168 8.60 -13.48 6.90
CA THR A 168 8.07 -12.35 6.11
C THR A 168 9.14 -11.46 5.47
N PHE A 169 10.35 -11.47 6.02
CA PHE A 169 11.47 -10.64 5.57
C PHE A 169 12.39 -11.33 4.54
N GLU A 170 12.16 -12.58 4.20
CA GLU A 170 12.96 -13.23 3.16
C GLU A 170 12.57 -12.76 1.78
N THR A 171 13.55 -12.25 1.03
CA THR A 171 13.36 -11.56 -0.26
C THR A 171 14.05 -12.24 -1.43
N GLU A 172 14.71 -13.40 -1.21
CA GLU A 172 15.48 -14.13 -2.23
C GLU A 172 14.70 -14.46 -3.52
N ILE A 173 13.36 -14.47 -3.42
CA ILE A 173 12.46 -14.85 -4.52
C ILE A 173 11.59 -13.65 -4.95
N THR A 174 11.90 -12.42 -4.57
CA THR A 174 11.08 -11.26 -4.91
C THR A 174 11.25 -10.89 -6.38
N ARG A 175 10.16 -10.91 -7.15
CA ARG A 175 10.13 -10.36 -8.51
C ARG A 175 9.81 -8.87 -8.43
N ARG A 176 10.69 -8.06 -8.97
CA ARG A 176 10.50 -6.61 -9.00
C ARG A 176 9.96 -6.17 -10.35
N ASP A 177 8.87 -5.41 -10.32
CA ASP A 177 8.20 -4.93 -11.54
C ASP A 177 8.83 -3.63 -12.07
N ASN A 178 9.41 -2.79 -11.20
CA ASN A 178 10.09 -1.56 -11.60
C ASN A 178 11.60 -1.83 -11.78
N PRO A 179 12.22 -1.43 -12.91
CA PRO A 179 13.61 -1.78 -13.19
C PRO A 179 14.65 -0.87 -12.52
N PHE A 180 14.27 0.24 -11.88
CA PHE A 180 15.20 1.22 -11.29
C PHE A 180 14.83 1.62 -9.86
N ARG A 181 13.61 1.28 -9.39
CA ARG A 181 13.13 1.53 -8.02
C ARG A 181 12.73 0.23 -7.35
N ALA A 182 13.19 0.03 -6.12
CA ALA A 182 12.86 -1.15 -5.33
C ALA A 182 12.19 -0.79 -3.99
N TYR A 183 11.18 -1.56 -3.61
CA TYR A 183 10.59 -1.52 -2.28
C TYR A 183 11.33 -2.47 -1.33
N LEU A 184 11.65 -1.99 -0.14
CA LEU A 184 12.26 -2.80 0.91
C LEU A 184 11.42 -2.71 2.19
N THR A 185 10.86 -3.82 2.64
CA THR A 185 10.25 -3.90 3.97
C THR A 185 11.33 -3.98 5.03
N ILE A 186 11.38 -2.98 5.92
CA ILE A 186 12.33 -2.91 7.03
C ILE A 186 11.69 -3.23 8.38
N ILE A 187 10.37 -3.06 8.48
CA ILE A 187 9.57 -3.30 9.68
C ILE A 187 8.16 -3.71 9.27
N GLU A 188 7.61 -4.70 9.93
CA GLU A 188 6.23 -5.17 9.78
C GLU A 188 5.50 -5.21 11.10
N GLY A 189 4.15 -5.07 11.02
CA GLY A 189 3.30 -5.00 12.18
C GLY A 189 3.35 -3.63 12.87
N CYS A 190 2.59 -3.47 13.95
CA CYS A 190 2.54 -2.20 14.67
C CYS A 190 2.05 -2.41 16.10
N ASP A 191 2.81 -1.91 17.07
CA ASP A 191 2.46 -1.94 18.50
C ASP A 191 1.76 -0.67 18.97
N LYS A 192 1.42 0.24 18.05
CA LYS A 192 0.65 1.45 18.39
C LYS A 192 -0.82 1.06 18.58
N ALA A 193 -1.40 1.45 19.71
CA ALA A 193 -2.77 1.13 20.09
C ALA A 193 -3.81 2.12 19.56
N CYS A 194 -3.66 2.60 18.33
CA CYS A 194 -4.62 3.54 17.73
C CYS A 194 -6.02 2.91 17.67
N SER A 195 -7.02 3.60 18.24
CA SER A 195 -8.36 3.03 18.46
C SER A 195 -9.14 2.65 17.19
N TYR A 196 -8.74 3.17 16.04
CA TYR A 196 -9.38 2.93 14.73
C TYR A 196 -8.60 1.97 13.83
N CYS A 197 -7.40 1.55 14.26
CA CYS A 197 -6.47 0.88 13.35
C CYS A 197 -6.55 -0.64 13.44
N VAL A 198 -6.72 -1.27 12.29
CA VAL A 198 -6.81 -2.73 12.15
C VAL A 198 -5.43 -3.39 11.95
N VAL A 199 -4.37 -2.61 11.76
CA VAL A 199 -3.02 -3.13 11.45
C VAL A 199 -2.52 -4.16 12.48
N PRO A 200 -2.64 -3.96 13.80
CA PRO A 200 -2.20 -4.98 14.77
C PRO A 200 -2.87 -6.35 14.56
N PHE A 201 -4.12 -6.36 14.09
CA PHE A 201 -4.88 -7.59 13.82
C PHE A 201 -4.57 -8.22 12.45
N THR A 202 -4.06 -7.43 11.50
CA THR A 202 -3.82 -7.90 10.11
C THR A 202 -2.35 -8.14 9.80
N ARG A 203 -1.44 -7.46 10.50
CA ARG A 203 0.02 -7.57 10.31
C ARG A 203 0.76 -8.05 11.56
N GLY A 204 0.04 -8.20 12.68
CA GLY A 204 0.60 -8.65 13.95
C GLY A 204 1.44 -7.59 14.68
N PRO A 205 2.21 -8.02 15.69
CA PRO A 205 3.08 -7.15 16.46
C PRO A 205 4.22 -6.57 15.61
N GLU A 206 4.80 -5.45 16.08
CA GLU A 206 5.90 -4.77 15.42
C GLU A 206 7.16 -5.64 15.43
N ARG A 207 7.75 -5.86 14.25
CA ARG A 207 8.97 -6.66 14.05
C ARG A 207 9.89 -5.93 13.08
N SER A 208 11.11 -5.63 13.52
CA SER A 208 12.14 -5.03 12.67
C SER A 208 13.01 -6.11 12.02
N ARG A 209 13.33 -5.91 10.76
CA ARG A 209 14.29 -6.73 10.00
C ARG A 209 15.71 -6.37 10.41
N GLY A 210 16.63 -7.33 10.47
CA GLY A 210 18.04 -7.09 10.80
C GLY A 210 18.73 -6.15 9.80
N SER A 211 19.47 -5.16 10.28
CA SER A 211 20.15 -4.15 9.44
C SER A 211 21.14 -4.77 8.46
N ALA A 212 21.86 -5.83 8.83
CA ALA A 212 22.78 -6.52 7.95
C ALA A 212 22.06 -7.10 6.70
N SER A 213 20.89 -7.71 6.89
CA SER A 213 20.08 -8.27 5.81
C SER A 213 19.53 -7.17 4.90
N ILE A 214 19.11 -6.03 5.47
CA ILE A 214 18.63 -4.88 4.68
C ILE A 214 19.75 -4.33 3.80
N LEU A 215 20.92 -4.09 4.40
CA LEU A 215 22.07 -3.53 3.69
C LEU A 215 22.62 -4.47 2.61
N GLU A 216 22.56 -5.76 2.84
CA GLU A 216 22.96 -6.75 1.84
C GLU A 216 22.02 -6.72 0.63
N GLU A 217 20.70 -6.69 0.86
CA GLU A 217 19.73 -6.55 -0.23
C GLU A 217 19.90 -5.24 -0.99
N VAL A 218 20.17 -4.12 -0.29
CA VAL A 218 20.41 -2.82 -0.95
C VAL A 218 21.65 -2.87 -1.85
N ARG A 219 22.75 -3.54 -1.43
CA ARG A 219 23.94 -3.72 -2.27
C ARG A 219 23.63 -4.53 -3.53
N GLN A 220 22.93 -5.66 -3.37
CA GLN A 220 22.50 -6.50 -4.49
C GLN A 220 21.62 -5.72 -5.48
N LEU A 221 20.69 -4.90 -4.97
CA LEU A 221 19.87 -4.02 -5.82
C LEU A 221 20.72 -3.01 -6.58
N ALA A 222 21.67 -2.38 -5.91
CA ALA A 222 22.59 -1.42 -6.57
C ALA A 222 23.43 -2.09 -7.66
N GLU A 223 23.95 -3.31 -7.41
CA GLU A 223 24.67 -4.12 -8.41
C GLU A 223 23.79 -4.50 -9.60
N MET A 224 22.49 -4.71 -9.40
CA MET A 224 21.52 -4.94 -10.47
C MET A 224 21.08 -3.65 -11.21
N GLY A 225 21.57 -2.48 -10.82
CA GLY A 225 21.29 -1.20 -11.46
C GLY A 225 20.10 -0.42 -10.86
N TYR A 226 19.56 -0.84 -9.73
CA TYR A 226 18.55 -0.05 -9.04
C TYR A 226 19.18 1.20 -8.41
N SER A 227 18.62 2.36 -8.71
CA SER A 227 19.15 3.65 -8.23
C SER A 227 18.28 4.31 -7.15
N GLU A 228 17.03 3.89 -6.99
CA GLU A 228 16.13 4.37 -5.93
C GLU A 228 15.62 3.19 -5.09
N VAL A 229 15.72 3.32 -3.76
CA VAL A 229 15.13 2.38 -2.81
C VAL A 229 14.12 3.11 -1.94
N GLN A 230 13.00 2.43 -1.66
CA GLN A 230 11.98 2.95 -0.77
C GLN A 230 11.79 2.00 0.41
N LEU A 231 12.10 2.48 1.60
CA LEU A 231 11.95 1.74 2.85
C LEU A 231 10.48 1.75 3.26
N LEU A 232 9.94 0.57 3.48
CA LEU A 232 8.53 0.34 3.79
C LEU A 232 8.33 -0.26 5.18
N GLY A 233 7.19 0.08 5.78
CA GLY A 233 6.70 -0.47 7.04
C GLY A 233 5.41 0.20 7.46
N GLN A 234 4.81 -0.26 8.55
CA GLN A 234 3.64 0.39 9.14
C GLN A 234 4.03 1.63 9.96
N THR A 235 5.24 1.63 10.52
CA THR A 235 5.84 2.74 11.28
C THR A 235 7.36 2.72 11.09
N VAL A 236 7.84 3.12 9.90
CA VAL A 236 9.27 2.95 9.54
C VAL A 236 10.24 3.59 10.53
N ASN A 237 9.87 4.73 11.12
CA ASN A 237 10.70 5.44 12.08
C ASN A 237 10.70 4.85 13.50
N SER A 238 9.92 3.79 13.73
CA SER A 238 10.04 2.96 14.94
C SER A 238 11.09 1.85 14.79
N TYR A 239 11.71 1.73 13.62
CA TYR A 239 12.71 0.70 13.36
C TYR A 239 13.80 0.67 14.43
N ALA A 240 14.05 -0.53 14.96
CA ALA A 240 15.13 -0.84 15.89
C ALA A 240 15.75 -2.18 15.50
N ASP A 241 17.01 -2.17 15.07
CA ASP A 241 17.72 -3.37 14.66
C ASP A 241 17.69 -4.42 15.79
N PRO A 242 17.16 -5.62 15.56
CA PRO A 242 17.13 -6.67 16.59
C PRO A 242 18.51 -7.26 16.89
N SER A 243 19.52 -7.00 16.07
CA SER A 243 20.89 -7.49 16.25
C SER A 243 21.63 -6.75 17.36
N ALA A 244 22.84 -7.22 17.69
CA ALA A 244 23.72 -6.57 18.65
C ALA A 244 24.11 -5.13 18.28
N ARG A 245 23.99 -4.75 17.00
CA ARG A 245 24.23 -3.38 16.50
C ARG A 245 23.24 -2.36 17.04
N LYS A 246 22.00 -2.78 17.30
CA LYS A 246 20.88 -1.92 17.76
C LYS A 246 20.75 -0.61 16.99
N MET A 247 20.98 -0.65 15.68
CA MET A 247 20.91 0.50 14.78
C MET A 247 19.49 1.10 14.79
N ARG A 248 19.37 2.40 14.95
CA ARG A 248 18.10 3.11 14.89
C ARG A 248 17.75 3.49 13.45
N PHE A 249 16.53 3.96 13.22
CA PHE A 249 16.04 4.32 11.89
C PHE A 249 16.91 5.35 11.18
N SER A 250 17.31 6.43 11.86
CA SER A 250 18.17 7.48 11.28
C SER A 250 19.55 6.93 10.86
N GLU A 251 20.11 6.01 11.64
CA GLU A 251 21.38 5.35 11.32
C GLU A 251 21.24 4.38 10.15
N LEU A 252 20.09 3.68 10.06
CA LEU A 252 19.79 2.83 8.90
C LEU A 252 19.63 3.66 7.62
N LEU A 253 18.92 4.81 7.69
CA LEU A 253 18.79 5.73 6.55
C LEU A 253 20.15 6.14 6.00
N VAL A 254 21.07 6.53 6.88
CA VAL A 254 22.44 6.92 6.53
C VAL A 254 23.18 5.74 5.88
N ALA A 255 23.16 4.57 6.53
CA ALA A 255 23.84 3.38 6.03
C ALA A 255 23.33 2.94 4.64
N VAL A 256 22.03 3.07 4.36
CA VAL A 256 21.45 2.81 3.04
C VAL A 256 21.85 3.87 2.03
N ALA A 257 21.89 5.16 2.41
CA ALA A 257 22.28 6.25 1.55
C ALA A 257 23.78 6.21 1.14
N GLU A 258 24.62 5.58 1.95
CA GLU A 258 26.05 5.38 1.68
C GLU A 258 26.34 4.20 0.75
N VAL A 259 25.34 3.37 0.40
CA VAL A 259 25.57 2.27 -0.56
C VAL A 259 25.81 2.83 -1.96
N THR A 260 26.98 2.52 -2.51
CA THR A 260 27.37 2.94 -3.86
C THR A 260 26.36 2.44 -4.90
N GLY A 261 25.90 3.34 -5.77
CA GLY A 261 24.89 3.05 -6.80
C GLY A 261 23.48 3.51 -6.42
N ILE A 262 23.18 3.68 -5.13
CA ILE A 262 21.92 4.23 -4.68
C ILE A 262 21.98 5.77 -4.73
N ARG A 263 21.12 6.36 -5.54
CA ARG A 263 21.00 7.82 -5.69
C ARG A 263 19.89 8.42 -4.86
N ARG A 264 18.83 7.65 -4.58
CA ARG A 264 17.68 8.10 -3.79
C ARG A 264 17.22 7.05 -2.79
N VAL A 265 17.05 7.48 -1.56
CA VAL A 265 16.46 6.71 -0.46
C VAL A 265 15.18 7.42 -0.03
N ARG A 266 14.05 6.72 -0.16
CA ARG A 266 12.74 7.18 0.32
C ARG A 266 12.28 6.34 1.48
N PHE A 267 11.45 6.91 2.29
CA PHE A 267 10.71 6.18 3.32
C PHE A 267 9.29 6.73 3.44
N THR A 268 8.38 5.90 3.92
CA THR A 268 6.98 6.29 4.06
C THR A 268 6.38 5.70 5.33
N THR A 269 5.29 6.30 5.82
CA THR A 269 4.56 5.89 7.00
C THR A 269 5.36 6.05 8.30
N SER A 270 5.71 7.31 8.62
CA SER A 270 6.30 7.66 9.90
C SER A 270 5.22 7.91 10.95
N HIS A 271 5.53 7.63 12.23
CA HIS A 271 4.66 7.97 13.35
C HIS A 271 5.22 9.20 14.09
N PRO A 272 4.40 10.24 14.39
CA PRO A 272 4.87 11.47 15.00
C PRO A 272 5.60 11.28 16.33
N ARG A 273 5.17 10.29 17.16
CA ARG A 273 5.81 10.00 18.45
C ARG A 273 7.30 9.66 18.29
N ASP A 274 7.64 8.91 17.27
CA ASP A 274 8.99 8.36 17.07
C ASP A 274 9.81 9.20 16.06
N PHE A 275 9.31 10.38 15.66
CA PHE A 275 10.01 11.28 14.74
C PHE A 275 10.90 12.26 15.52
N GLY A 276 12.20 12.22 15.27
CA GLY A 276 13.20 13.01 15.97
C GLY A 276 14.04 13.90 15.06
N LYS A 277 14.82 14.78 15.68
CA LYS A 277 15.79 15.67 15.01
C LYS A 277 16.86 14.87 14.25
N ASP A 278 17.21 13.69 14.72
CA ASP A 278 18.19 12.80 14.10
C ASP A 278 17.80 12.38 12.66
N ILE A 279 16.49 12.24 12.38
CA ILE A 279 15.99 11.95 11.03
C ILE A 279 16.16 13.20 10.14
N VAL A 280 15.84 14.38 10.66
CA VAL A 280 16.03 15.66 9.94
C VAL A 280 17.51 15.89 9.64
N ASP A 281 18.38 15.67 10.63
CA ASP A 281 19.84 15.80 10.47
C ASP A 281 20.38 14.83 9.39
N ALA A 282 19.86 13.60 9.32
CA ALA A 282 20.22 12.64 8.29
C ALA A 282 19.79 13.12 6.89
N ILE A 283 18.56 13.65 6.74
CA ILE A 283 18.10 14.24 5.47
C ILE A 283 18.99 15.40 5.04
N ASP A 284 19.34 16.28 5.97
CA ASP A 284 20.19 17.45 5.67
C ASP A 284 21.62 17.09 5.30
N ALA A 285 22.17 16.05 5.91
CA ALA A 285 23.57 15.66 5.72
C ALA A 285 23.78 14.79 4.46
N TYR A 286 22.78 14.00 4.06
CA TYR A 286 22.92 13.01 2.98
C TYR A 286 21.96 13.33 1.82
N PRO A 287 22.45 13.92 0.71
CA PRO A 287 21.62 14.28 -0.45
C PRO A 287 20.86 13.11 -1.08
N ALA A 288 21.35 11.88 -0.94
CA ALA A 288 20.66 10.69 -1.40
C ALA A 288 19.37 10.41 -0.62
N ILE A 289 19.24 10.88 0.63
CA ILE A 289 17.97 10.79 1.36
C ILE A 289 17.04 11.88 0.83
N CYS A 290 15.90 11.46 0.29
CA CYS A 290 14.92 12.38 -0.29
C CYS A 290 14.33 13.32 0.76
N GLU A 291 14.17 14.60 0.42
CA GLU A 291 13.57 15.62 1.28
C GLU A 291 12.03 15.55 1.26
N HIS A 292 11.50 14.39 1.59
CA HIS A 292 10.06 14.15 1.70
C HIS A 292 9.77 13.29 2.92
N VAL A 293 8.88 13.77 3.77
CA VAL A 293 8.43 13.06 4.97
C VAL A 293 6.91 12.94 4.95
N HIS A 294 6.41 11.70 4.98
CA HIS A 294 5.02 11.41 5.23
C HIS A 294 4.81 11.19 6.73
N LEU A 295 4.12 12.14 7.39
CA LEU A 295 3.90 12.15 8.84
C LEU A 295 2.41 12.27 9.18
N PRO A 296 1.67 11.15 9.23
CA PRO A 296 0.23 11.12 9.48
C PRO A 296 -0.17 11.72 10.82
N VAL A 297 -0.86 12.88 10.80
CA VAL A 297 -1.39 13.53 12.01
C VAL A 297 -2.71 12.93 12.47
N GLN A 298 -3.55 12.55 11.55
CA GLN A 298 -4.90 11.99 11.67
C GLN A 298 -5.99 13.02 12.02
N SER A 299 -5.75 13.96 12.96
CA SER A 299 -6.68 15.05 13.30
C SER A 299 -5.90 16.26 13.83
N GLY A 300 -6.45 17.45 13.64
CA GLY A 300 -5.92 18.68 14.24
C GLY A 300 -6.45 18.97 15.64
N SER A 301 -7.43 18.20 16.12
CA SER A 301 -8.00 18.36 17.46
C SER A 301 -7.30 17.47 18.48
N ALA A 302 -6.88 18.07 19.60
CA ALA A 302 -6.31 17.33 20.72
C ALA A 302 -7.32 16.38 21.38
N ALA A 303 -8.62 16.68 21.33
CA ALA A 303 -9.68 15.79 21.85
C ALA A 303 -9.83 14.55 20.97
N VAL A 304 -9.89 14.73 19.66
CA VAL A 304 -9.99 13.64 18.70
C VAL A 304 -8.71 12.79 18.72
N LEU A 305 -7.52 13.38 18.78
CA LEU A 305 -6.27 12.64 18.91
C LEU A 305 -6.25 11.73 20.14
N ARG A 306 -6.73 12.21 21.29
CA ARG A 306 -6.89 11.38 22.50
C ARG A 306 -7.88 10.24 22.29
N ALA A 307 -9.03 10.51 21.68
CA ALA A 307 -10.03 9.49 21.37
C ALA A 307 -9.51 8.44 20.37
N MET A 308 -8.67 8.85 19.43
CA MET A 308 -7.93 8.00 18.51
C MET A 308 -6.79 7.20 19.18
N ALA A 309 -6.55 7.42 20.50
CA ALA A 309 -5.42 6.86 21.23
C ALA A 309 -4.05 7.23 20.59
N ARG A 310 -3.96 8.44 20.02
CA ARG A 310 -2.66 8.98 19.57
C ARG A 310 -1.88 9.47 20.76
N THR A 311 -0.65 9.03 20.89
CA THR A 311 0.21 9.27 22.06
C THR A 311 1.00 10.58 21.97
N TYR A 312 0.48 11.56 21.25
CA TYR A 312 1.01 12.92 21.10
C TYR A 312 -0.13 13.94 21.04
N SER A 313 0.15 15.16 21.43
CA SER A 313 -0.74 16.30 21.30
C SER A 313 -0.56 17.03 19.96
N ARG A 314 -1.46 17.99 19.68
CA ARG A 314 -1.31 18.89 18.52
C ARG A 314 -0.01 19.70 18.62
N GLU A 315 0.31 20.19 19.80
CA GLU A 315 1.50 21.00 20.07
C GLU A 315 2.78 20.19 19.82
N GLU A 316 2.87 18.98 20.36
CA GLU A 316 3.99 18.07 20.12
C GLU A 316 4.13 17.73 18.62
N TYR A 317 3.01 17.58 17.90
CA TYR A 317 3.06 17.40 16.45
C TYR A 317 3.63 18.63 15.74
N LEU A 318 3.18 19.84 16.12
CA LEU A 318 3.69 21.10 15.56
C LEU A 318 5.17 21.33 15.84
N GLU A 319 5.70 20.85 16.98
CA GLU A 319 7.14 20.82 17.24
C GLU A 319 7.90 19.99 16.20
N LYS A 320 7.35 18.82 15.79
CA LYS A 320 7.96 18.00 14.71
C LYS A 320 7.91 18.72 13.37
N ILE A 321 6.79 19.41 13.08
CA ILE A 321 6.66 20.25 11.89
C ILE A 321 7.70 21.38 11.90
N ALA A 322 7.91 22.04 13.04
CA ALA A 322 8.92 23.09 13.17
C ALA A 322 10.35 22.59 12.94
N LEU A 323 10.68 21.38 13.43
CA LEU A 323 11.97 20.73 13.13
C LEU A 323 12.18 20.53 11.63
N MET A 324 11.16 20.02 10.91
CA MET A 324 11.25 19.79 9.47
C MET A 324 11.29 21.10 8.67
N LYS A 325 10.51 22.11 9.06
CA LYS A 325 10.55 23.44 8.41
C LYS A 325 11.86 24.18 8.65
N GLY A 326 12.56 23.89 9.75
CA GLY A 326 13.88 24.40 10.05
C GLY A 326 15.04 23.68 9.36
N ALA A 327 14.77 22.63 8.60
CA ALA A 327 15.78 21.87 7.84
C ALA A 327 16.43 22.75 6.75
N LYS A 328 17.71 22.51 6.49
CA LYS A 328 18.48 23.27 5.48
C LYS A 328 17.98 22.98 4.06
N ARG A 329 17.56 21.73 3.80
CA ARG A 329 17.14 21.28 2.46
C ARG A 329 15.66 21.52 2.15
N GLY A 330 14.86 22.03 3.06
CA GLY A 330 13.44 22.32 2.80
C GLY A 330 12.64 21.02 2.60
N ILE A 331 12.24 20.39 3.70
CA ILE A 331 11.53 19.09 3.67
C ILE A 331 10.07 19.29 3.24
N SER A 332 9.65 18.56 2.21
CA SER A 332 8.25 18.42 1.78
C SER A 332 7.50 17.52 2.76
N ILE A 333 6.36 17.98 3.26
CA ILE A 333 5.59 17.29 4.31
C ILE A 333 4.24 16.87 3.78
N THR A 334 3.94 15.57 3.90
CA THR A 334 2.62 15.03 3.58
C THR A 334 2.03 14.33 4.81
N THR A 335 0.69 14.20 4.84
CA THR A 335 -0.02 13.66 6.00
C THR A 335 -1.26 12.85 5.61
N ASP A 336 -1.81 12.12 6.59
CA ASP A 336 -3.15 11.53 6.55
C ASP A 336 -4.06 12.24 7.56
N ILE A 337 -5.32 12.45 7.17
CA ILE A 337 -6.35 13.06 8.04
C ILE A 337 -7.64 12.26 7.92
N ILE A 338 -8.25 11.97 9.05
CA ILE A 338 -9.56 11.32 9.17
C ILE A 338 -10.55 12.34 9.73
N VAL A 339 -11.65 12.58 9.02
CA VAL A 339 -12.76 13.41 9.49
C VAL A 339 -13.96 12.55 9.87
N GLY A 340 -14.81 13.06 10.77
CA GLY A 340 -15.99 12.36 11.22
C GLY A 340 -15.68 11.18 12.13
N PHE A 341 -14.59 11.25 12.89
CA PHE A 341 -14.31 10.27 13.93
C PHE A 341 -15.39 10.32 15.02
N PRO A 342 -15.77 9.19 15.67
CA PRO A 342 -16.76 9.17 16.74
C PRO A 342 -16.49 10.25 17.80
N GLY A 343 -17.49 11.08 18.06
CA GLY A 343 -17.40 12.20 19.01
C GLY A 343 -16.76 13.48 18.46
N GLU A 344 -16.34 13.54 17.18
CA GLU A 344 -15.79 14.77 16.58
C GLU A 344 -16.85 15.87 16.47
N THR A 345 -16.65 16.98 17.17
CA THR A 345 -17.50 18.17 17.13
C THR A 345 -17.16 19.08 15.95
N GLU A 346 -17.99 20.11 15.69
CA GLU A 346 -17.67 21.15 14.69
C GLU A 346 -16.40 21.95 15.06
N ARG A 347 -16.15 22.17 16.37
CA ARG A 347 -14.93 22.80 16.86
C ARG A 347 -13.69 21.94 16.57
N ASP A 348 -13.78 20.64 16.76
CA ASP A 348 -12.67 19.72 16.48
C ASP A 348 -12.34 19.70 14.98
N PHE A 349 -13.38 19.77 14.13
CA PHE A 349 -13.19 19.90 12.70
C PHE A 349 -12.54 21.24 12.31
N ALA A 350 -12.97 22.36 12.94
CA ALA A 350 -12.33 23.67 12.76
C ALA A 350 -10.85 23.65 13.20
N ASP A 351 -10.52 22.96 14.28
CA ASP A 351 -9.12 22.76 14.72
C ASP A 351 -8.30 21.99 13.66
N THR A 352 -8.92 21.02 12.99
CA THR A 352 -8.27 20.29 11.89
C THR A 352 -8.03 21.17 10.68
N LEU A 353 -8.99 22.03 10.28
CA LEU A 353 -8.80 23.02 9.23
C LEU A 353 -7.70 24.02 9.58
N SER A 354 -7.68 24.52 10.82
CA SER A 354 -6.63 25.44 11.26
C SER A 354 -5.24 24.81 11.24
N LEU A 355 -5.12 23.50 11.49
CA LEU A 355 -3.84 22.80 11.41
C LEU A 355 -3.32 22.75 9.97
N ILE A 356 -4.16 22.44 8.98
CA ILE A 356 -3.70 22.42 7.59
C ILE A 356 -3.29 23.81 7.09
N ASP A 357 -3.97 24.86 7.59
CA ASP A 357 -3.61 26.24 7.30
C ASP A 357 -2.27 26.65 7.92
N GLU A 358 -1.96 26.17 9.11
CA GLU A 358 -0.70 26.45 9.82
C GLU A 358 0.47 25.65 9.20
N VAL A 359 0.25 24.37 8.92
CA VAL A 359 1.32 23.48 8.41
C VAL A 359 1.58 23.70 6.93
N GLN A 360 0.55 23.96 6.11
CA GLN A 360 0.67 24.14 4.65
C GLN A 360 1.25 22.89 3.96
N TYR A 361 0.61 21.73 4.18
CA TYR A 361 1.09 20.47 3.61
C TYR A 361 1.18 20.48 2.08
N GLU A 362 2.25 19.91 1.54
CA GLU A 362 2.41 19.65 0.10
C GLU A 362 1.47 18.57 -0.42
N GLY A 363 0.89 17.77 0.48
CA GLY A 363 -0.14 16.80 0.18
C GLY A 363 -0.79 16.24 1.43
N ALA A 364 -2.09 15.98 1.37
CA ALA A 364 -2.81 15.28 2.43
C ALA A 364 -3.75 14.24 1.83
N PHE A 365 -3.71 13.04 2.39
CA PHE A 365 -4.69 12.00 2.11
C PHE A 365 -5.79 12.09 3.17
N CYS A 366 -6.97 12.52 2.73
CA CYS A 366 -8.10 12.78 3.60
C CYS A 366 -9.16 11.70 3.43
N PHE A 367 -9.66 11.20 4.56
CA PHE A 367 -10.62 10.09 4.61
C PHE A 367 -11.77 10.43 5.55
N LYS A 368 -12.95 9.88 5.28
CA LYS A 368 -14.00 9.75 6.30
C LYS A 368 -13.64 8.59 7.24
N TYR A 369 -13.95 8.74 8.51
CA TYR A 369 -13.91 7.60 9.41
C TYR A 369 -14.78 6.46 8.87
N SER A 370 -14.22 5.27 8.88
CA SER A 370 -14.90 4.03 8.51
C SER A 370 -14.61 2.98 9.58
N PRO A 371 -15.65 2.43 10.24
CA PRO A 371 -15.47 1.43 11.28
C PRO A 371 -14.76 0.19 10.74
N ARG A 372 -13.88 -0.39 11.57
CA ARG A 372 -13.14 -1.61 11.22
C ARG A 372 -13.36 -2.68 12.28
N PRO A 373 -13.49 -3.96 11.86
CA PRO A 373 -13.63 -5.07 12.80
C PRO A 373 -12.50 -5.09 13.83
N ASN A 374 -12.78 -5.52 15.02
CA ASN A 374 -11.85 -5.70 16.13
C ASN A 374 -11.17 -4.41 16.65
N THR A 375 -11.55 -3.23 16.15
CA THR A 375 -10.97 -1.95 16.62
C THR A 375 -11.78 -1.37 17.79
N PRO A 376 -11.11 -0.75 18.79
CA PRO A 376 -11.81 -0.13 19.92
C PRO A 376 -12.84 0.94 19.50
N SER A 377 -12.58 1.69 18.43
CA SER A 377 -13.49 2.73 17.94
C SER A 377 -14.82 2.18 17.42
N LEU A 378 -14.93 0.88 17.14
CA LEU A 378 -16.18 0.23 16.73
C LEU A 378 -17.26 0.29 17.83
N THR A 379 -16.84 0.35 19.09
CA THR A 379 -17.75 0.43 20.25
C THR A 379 -18.08 1.86 20.68
N MET A 380 -17.47 2.86 20.04
CA MET A 380 -17.74 4.28 20.31
C MET A 380 -19.03 4.71 19.63
N GLU A 381 -19.77 5.61 20.28
CA GLU A 381 -21.00 6.18 19.70
C GLU A 381 -20.63 7.08 18.50
N ASP A 382 -21.01 6.66 17.30
CA ASP A 382 -20.83 7.41 16.06
C ASP A 382 -22.12 8.15 15.71
N ALA A 383 -22.31 9.30 16.32
CA ALA A 383 -23.51 10.13 16.18
C ALA A 383 -23.52 11.01 14.92
N LEU A 384 -22.40 11.07 14.15
CA LEU A 384 -22.30 11.93 12.96
C LEU A 384 -22.97 11.27 11.75
N PRO A 385 -23.96 11.92 11.13
CA PRO A 385 -24.55 11.45 9.87
C PRO A 385 -23.51 11.36 8.75
N GLU A 386 -23.71 10.43 7.85
CA GLU A 386 -22.81 10.21 6.72
C GLU A 386 -22.70 11.42 5.79
N GLU A 387 -23.79 12.21 5.66
CA GLU A 387 -23.80 13.47 4.92
C GLU A 387 -22.87 14.50 5.54
N GLU A 388 -22.84 14.58 6.88
CA GLU A 388 -21.98 15.49 7.59
C GLU A 388 -20.49 15.11 7.46
N LYS A 389 -20.17 13.81 7.56
CA LYS A 389 -18.81 13.31 7.28
C LYS A 389 -18.38 13.67 5.85
N SER A 390 -19.29 13.52 4.89
CA SER A 390 -19.04 13.87 3.49
C SER A 390 -18.84 15.37 3.28
N ARG A 391 -19.62 16.23 3.97
CA ARG A 391 -19.48 17.68 3.96
C ARG A 391 -18.10 18.11 4.52
N ARG A 392 -17.70 17.56 5.67
CA ARG A 392 -16.39 17.86 6.27
C ARG A 392 -15.24 17.43 5.35
N LEU A 393 -15.34 16.23 4.77
CA LEU A 393 -14.33 15.76 3.83
C LEU A 393 -14.21 16.67 2.59
N ALA A 394 -15.34 17.14 2.03
CA ALA A 394 -15.34 18.02 0.87
C ALA A 394 -14.67 19.37 1.17
N ILE A 395 -14.97 19.97 2.32
CA ILE A 395 -14.36 21.24 2.76
C ILE A 395 -12.84 21.05 2.97
N LEU A 396 -12.43 19.99 3.66
CA LEU A 396 -11.03 19.71 3.93
C LEU A 396 -10.25 19.48 2.62
N LEU A 397 -10.81 18.72 1.67
CA LEU A 397 -10.19 18.46 0.37
C LEU A 397 -10.05 19.74 -0.47
N GLU A 398 -11.05 20.62 -0.44
CA GLU A 398 -10.98 21.87 -1.20
C GLU A 398 -9.90 22.79 -0.61
N ARG A 399 -9.87 22.96 0.73
CA ARG A 399 -8.83 23.74 1.37
C ARG A 399 -7.42 23.21 1.11
N GLN A 400 -7.25 21.90 1.18
CA GLN A 400 -5.97 21.27 0.87
C GLN A 400 -5.56 21.45 -0.60
N ARG A 401 -6.51 21.44 -1.54
CA ARG A 401 -6.22 21.71 -2.97
C ARG A 401 -5.72 23.14 -3.20
N GLU A 402 -6.30 24.13 -2.50
CA GLU A 402 -5.83 25.51 -2.56
C GLU A 402 -4.39 25.64 -2.09
N ILE A 403 -4.08 25.04 -0.92
CA ILE A 403 -2.73 25.03 -0.34
C ILE A 403 -1.75 24.37 -1.31
N GLN A 404 -2.10 23.19 -1.80
CA GLN A 404 -1.24 22.39 -2.68
C GLN A 404 -0.98 23.10 -4.00
N ARG A 405 -2.00 23.78 -4.57
CA ARG A 405 -1.84 24.62 -5.75
C ARG A 405 -0.85 25.74 -5.50
N ALA A 406 -1.03 26.50 -4.41
CA ALA A 406 -0.15 27.61 -4.05
C ALA A 406 1.30 27.14 -3.81
N GLN A 407 1.50 25.99 -3.18
CA GLN A 407 2.84 25.39 -3.00
C GLN A 407 3.47 25.00 -4.34
N ASN A 408 2.71 24.42 -5.25
CA ASN A 408 3.21 24.03 -6.57
C ASN A 408 3.49 25.23 -7.48
N GLU A 409 2.67 26.29 -7.43
CA GLU A 409 2.86 27.53 -8.21
C GLU A 409 4.18 28.25 -7.86
N ARG A 410 4.65 28.13 -6.62
CA ARG A 410 5.96 28.70 -6.20
C ARG A 410 7.15 28.08 -6.92
N LEU A 411 6.97 26.90 -7.49
CA LEU A 411 8.02 26.17 -8.20
C LEU A 411 8.10 26.52 -9.69
N ILE A 412 7.19 27.36 -10.20
CA ILE A 412 7.23 27.79 -11.62
C ILE A 412 8.51 28.58 -11.88
N GLY A 413 9.29 28.16 -12.87
CA GLY A 413 10.59 28.71 -13.21
C GLY A 413 11.79 27.94 -12.62
N GLU A 414 11.56 27.17 -11.53
CA GLU A 414 12.61 26.35 -10.92
C GLU A 414 13.01 25.19 -11.83
N VAL A 415 14.27 24.74 -11.68
CA VAL A 415 14.78 23.53 -12.33
C VAL A 415 14.91 22.43 -11.30
N LEU A 416 14.19 21.33 -11.54
CA LEU A 416 14.11 20.21 -10.61
C LEU A 416 14.67 18.94 -11.23
N GLU A 417 15.41 18.16 -10.46
CA GLU A 417 15.83 16.81 -10.86
C GLU A 417 14.65 15.83 -10.74
N VAL A 418 14.38 15.12 -11.83
CA VAL A 418 13.27 14.17 -11.95
C VAL A 418 13.82 12.80 -12.30
N LEU A 419 13.47 11.77 -11.53
CA LEU A 419 13.61 10.38 -11.95
C LEU A 419 12.44 10.03 -12.86
N VAL A 420 12.73 9.66 -14.10
CA VAL A 420 11.70 9.35 -15.11
C VAL A 420 11.15 7.97 -14.85
N ASP A 421 9.88 7.86 -14.52
CA ASP A 421 9.24 6.60 -14.15
C ASP A 421 8.21 6.09 -15.18
N GLY A 422 7.94 6.86 -16.24
CA GLY A 422 7.04 6.41 -17.30
C GLY A 422 6.66 7.45 -18.33
N LYS A 423 5.77 7.04 -19.23
CA LYS A 423 5.07 7.96 -20.12
C LYS A 423 3.90 8.61 -19.38
N SER A 424 3.71 9.92 -19.58
CA SER A 424 2.50 10.61 -19.09
C SER A 424 1.25 10.15 -19.84
N LYS A 425 0.08 10.38 -19.24
CA LYS A 425 -1.21 10.14 -19.91
C LYS A 425 -1.40 11.01 -21.16
N LYS A 426 -0.73 12.15 -21.25
CA LYS A 426 -0.73 13.00 -22.43
C LYS A 426 0.32 12.51 -23.44
N PRO A 427 -0.03 12.31 -24.71
CA PRO A 427 0.92 11.91 -25.74
C PRO A 427 2.11 12.87 -25.82
N GLY A 428 3.31 12.33 -26.05
CA GLY A 428 4.53 13.12 -26.19
C GLY A 428 5.13 13.66 -24.88
N GLN A 429 4.57 13.27 -23.72
CA GLN A 429 5.10 13.65 -22.42
C GLN A 429 5.62 12.44 -21.63
N TRP A 430 6.70 12.68 -20.91
CA TRP A 430 7.21 11.81 -19.86
C TRP A 430 6.65 12.21 -18.50
N SER A 431 6.69 11.31 -17.56
CA SER A 431 6.33 11.51 -16.16
C SER A 431 7.43 11.00 -15.26
N GLY A 432 7.62 11.66 -14.14
CA GLY A 432 8.54 11.21 -13.11
C GLY A 432 8.31 11.91 -11.79
N HIS A 433 9.17 11.59 -10.81
CA HIS A 433 9.07 12.14 -9.47
C HIS A 433 10.36 12.89 -9.09
N THR A 434 10.16 14.05 -8.45
CA THR A 434 11.27 14.78 -7.80
C THR A 434 11.67 14.09 -6.50
N SER A 435 12.82 14.47 -5.90
CA SER A 435 13.21 14.01 -4.56
C SER A 435 12.19 14.41 -3.49
N SER A 436 11.53 15.57 -3.61
CA SER A 436 10.42 16.00 -2.78
C SER A 436 9.08 15.27 -3.05
N ASN A 437 9.09 14.20 -3.86
CA ASN A 437 7.97 13.34 -4.20
C ASN A 437 6.84 14.00 -5.01
N ARG A 438 7.13 15.08 -5.72
CA ARG A 438 6.17 15.71 -6.63
C ARG A 438 6.20 15.03 -7.99
N VAL A 439 5.02 14.77 -8.55
CA VAL A 439 4.86 14.31 -9.92
C VAL A 439 5.16 15.47 -10.85
N LEU A 440 6.07 15.28 -11.81
CA LEU A 440 6.38 16.24 -12.84
C LEU A 440 6.23 15.60 -14.22
N ASN A 441 5.32 16.15 -15.04
CA ASN A 441 5.10 15.74 -16.42
C ASN A 441 5.84 16.72 -17.33
N PHE A 442 6.64 16.24 -18.29
CA PHE A 442 7.46 17.11 -19.11
C PHE A 442 7.56 16.62 -20.55
N THR A 443 7.81 17.55 -21.46
CA THR A 443 8.11 17.26 -22.86
C THR A 443 9.60 17.00 -23.05
N SER A 444 9.92 16.00 -23.85
CA SER A 444 11.29 15.70 -24.29
C SER A 444 11.26 15.06 -25.66
N GLN A 445 12.25 15.35 -26.49
CA GLN A 445 12.48 14.66 -27.75
C GLN A 445 13.31 13.38 -27.58
N ALA A 446 13.89 13.18 -26.39
CA ALA A 446 14.67 11.99 -26.10
C ALA A 446 13.77 10.75 -26.01
N GLU A 447 14.19 9.69 -26.70
CA GLU A 447 13.59 8.35 -26.60
C GLU A 447 14.37 7.53 -25.56
N ASN A 448 13.67 6.64 -24.83
CA ASN A 448 14.31 5.69 -23.88
C ASN A 448 15.03 6.32 -22.69
N ILE A 449 14.41 7.32 -22.04
CA ILE A 449 14.90 7.94 -20.80
C ILE A 449 14.26 7.36 -19.54
N LEU A 450 13.60 6.23 -19.63
CA LEU A 450 13.02 5.54 -18.47
C LEU A 450 14.12 5.15 -17.47
N GLY A 451 13.99 5.59 -16.22
CA GLY A 451 14.99 5.37 -15.16
C GLY A 451 16.10 6.42 -15.11
N ASP A 452 16.17 7.35 -16.07
CA ASP A 452 17.14 8.44 -16.05
C ASP A 452 16.74 9.55 -15.09
N TYR A 453 17.75 10.25 -14.59
CA TYR A 453 17.59 11.48 -13.80
C TYR A 453 17.83 12.69 -14.72
N VAL A 454 16.78 13.45 -14.96
CA VAL A 454 16.81 14.58 -15.87
C VAL A 454 16.51 15.90 -15.17
N GLN A 455 17.05 16.98 -15.69
CA GLN A 455 16.76 18.33 -15.19
C GLN A 455 15.58 18.91 -15.98
N VAL A 456 14.52 19.32 -15.25
CA VAL A 456 13.28 19.83 -15.86
C VAL A 456 12.95 21.19 -15.29
N ARG A 457 12.77 22.18 -16.17
CA ARG A 457 12.25 23.50 -15.79
C ARG A 457 10.74 23.45 -15.69
N VAL A 458 10.22 23.82 -14.53
CA VAL A 458 8.77 23.88 -14.29
C VAL A 458 8.18 25.08 -15.05
N THR A 459 7.20 24.84 -15.89
CA THR A 459 6.52 25.87 -16.70
C THR A 459 5.07 26.10 -16.27
N ALA A 460 4.44 25.13 -15.62
CA ALA A 460 3.09 25.26 -15.10
C ALA A 460 2.87 24.31 -13.89
N ALA A 461 1.85 24.62 -13.11
CA ALA A 461 1.49 23.84 -11.92
C ALA A 461 -0.01 23.54 -11.89
N THR A 462 -0.33 22.38 -11.34
CA THR A 462 -1.69 21.97 -10.97
C THR A 462 -1.69 21.55 -9.48
N PRO A 463 -2.83 21.36 -8.83
CA PRO A 463 -2.81 20.86 -7.47
C PRO A 463 -2.06 19.53 -7.32
N ASN A 464 -2.14 18.64 -8.29
CA ASN A 464 -1.63 17.26 -8.16
C ASN A 464 -0.32 17.00 -8.92
N SER A 465 0.15 17.92 -9.76
CA SER A 465 1.37 17.73 -10.56
C SER A 465 1.93 19.02 -11.08
N LEU A 466 3.22 19.00 -11.38
CA LEU A 466 3.93 20.03 -12.11
C LEU A 466 3.97 19.67 -13.61
N VAL A 467 4.13 20.68 -14.45
CA VAL A 467 4.39 20.52 -15.87
C VAL A 467 5.67 21.27 -16.22
N GLY A 468 6.49 20.72 -17.11
CA GLY A 468 7.76 21.32 -17.44
C GLY A 468 8.33 20.91 -18.79
N GLU A 469 9.56 21.38 -19.03
CA GLU A 469 10.36 21.08 -20.20
C GLU A 469 11.75 20.64 -19.77
N MET A 470 12.30 19.61 -20.40
CA MET A 470 13.65 19.15 -20.13
C MET A 470 14.69 20.20 -20.53
N VAL A 471 15.59 20.57 -19.62
CA VAL A 471 16.56 21.65 -19.82
C VAL A 471 17.91 21.14 -20.32
N SER A 472 18.33 19.95 -19.86
CA SER A 472 19.60 19.35 -20.31
C SER A 472 19.54 17.83 -20.16
N GLU A 473 20.14 17.13 -21.10
CA GLU A 473 20.50 15.73 -20.92
C GLU A 473 21.78 15.67 -20.06
N SER A 474 21.64 15.61 -18.75
CA SER A 474 22.81 15.21 -17.95
C SER A 474 22.95 13.70 -18.00
N ARG A 475 23.57 13.19 -19.06
CA ARG A 475 24.21 11.88 -19.02
C ARG A 475 25.36 11.97 -18.03
N THR A 476 25.11 11.69 -16.78
CA THR A 476 26.21 11.44 -15.83
C THR A 476 26.52 9.95 -15.90
N LEU A 477 27.67 9.64 -16.46
CA LEU A 477 28.30 8.32 -16.45
C LEU A 477 28.51 7.80 -15.04
#